data_26d8dd78a30e095aae0cba0ed4b10945
#
_entry.id   26d8dd78a30e095aae0cba0ed4b10945
#
_cell.length_a   1.000
_cell.length_b   1.000
_cell.length_c   1.000
_cell.angle_alpha   90.00
_cell.angle_beta   90.00
_cell.angle_gamma   90.00
#
_symmetry.space_group_name_H-M   'P 1'
#
loop_
_entity.id
_entity.type
_entity.pdbx_description
1 polymer ?
#
loop_
_entity_poly.entity_id
_entity_poly.type
_entity_poly.pdbx_seq_one_letter_code
_entity_poly.pdbx_strand_id
1 'polypeptide(L)'
;MISSEATKAKDRFRRLGFLIRLISQNPTKLSSLKVSLQRANFDFIVGRLAKKATGVEYSEIQLGDVKAWKVTAPNSDPEKILLYFHGGAYIVGNPQSYYPMMSHLAEATGFTIYVPDYRLAPEHVYPSQLIDGCNSYKSLIEDYGYSPSQIAFGGDSAGGNLALATLLKLKEDGEALPSSVICMSPWADPAATGDTYNLETCEIDPVLGPTFKKVFLKYGLDSYLTYYVDDADMDENNPYICPIKGDFSNCPPIMIHVGKDELLLSDSRSLKKALERDSVPHEYKEWDELWHVFQMESMIPEAKESFKMFGDFLNKNVGVSD
;
A
#
# COMPACT_ATOMS: atom_id res chain seq x y z
N MET A 1 -20.94 5.71 13.08
CA MET A 1 -20.53 7.14 13.01
C MET A 1 -19.05 7.23 13.34
N ILE A 2 -18.28 7.88 12.49
CA ILE A 2 -16.84 8.15 12.69
C ILE A 2 -16.61 9.25 13.74
N SER A 3 -15.38 9.32 14.27
CA SER A 3 -14.98 10.34 15.23
C SER A 3 -15.08 11.77 14.66
N SER A 4 -15.14 12.77 15.55
CA SER A 4 -15.12 14.18 15.14
C SER A 4 -13.82 14.55 14.44
N GLU A 5 -12.72 13.90 14.82
CA GLU A 5 -11.40 14.04 14.21
C GLU A 5 -11.38 13.50 12.79
N ALA A 6 -11.94 12.30 12.57
CA ALA A 6 -12.07 11.71 11.24
C ALA A 6 -12.98 12.55 10.33
N THR A 7 -14.10 13.06 10.86
CA THR A 7 -14.98 13.98 10.11
C THR A 7 -14.22 15.23 9.64
N LYS A 8 -13.45 15.87 10.53
CA LYS A 8 -12.64 17.05 10.17
C LYS A 8 -11.55 16.71 9.13
N ALA A 9 -10.92 15.55 9.25
CA ALA A 9 -9.92 15.08 8.28
C ALA A 9 -10.57 14.85 6.92
N LYS A 10 -11.72 14.16 6.85
CA LYS A 10 -12.48 13.93 5.62
C LYS A 10 -12.88 15.23 4.92
N ASP A 11 -13.37 16.22 5.67
CA ASP A 11 -13.71 17.54 5.14
C ASP A 11 -12.48 18.31 4.64
N ARG A 12 -11.32 18.13 5.29
CA ARG A 12 -10.04 18.68 4.79
C ARG A 12 -9.66 18.07 3.45
N PHE A 13 -9.74 16.75 3.29
CA PHE A 13 -9.48 16.07 2.01
C PHE A 13 -10.44 16.53 0.92
N ARG A 14 -11.75 16.67 1.22
CA ARG A 14 -12.73 17.20 0.26
C ARG A 14 -12.38 18.61 -0.23
N ARG A 15 -11.87 19.49 0.66
CA ARG A 15 -11.40 20.83 0.27
C ARG A 15 -10.11 20.77 -0.54
N LEU A 16 -9.16 19.92 -0.16
CA LEU A 16 -7.92 19.70 -0.89
C LEU A 16 -8.17 19.00 -2.24
N GLY A 17 -9.18 18.16 -2.35
CA GLY A 17 -9.58 17.49 -3.58
C GLY A 17 -9.85 18.45 -4.74
N PHE A 18 -10.35 19.67 -4.44
CA PHE A 18 -10.48 20.72 -5.45
C PHE A 18 -9.11 21.15 -6.01
N LEU A 19 -8.09 21.29 -5.17
CA LEU A 19 -6.72 21.61 -5.57
C LEU A 19 -6.05 20.42 -6.29
N ILE A 20 -6.26 19.20 -5.79
CA ILE A 20 -5.77 17.97 -6.42
C ILE A 20 -6.36 17.86 -7.83
N ARG A 21 -7.65 18.13 -8.01
CA ARG A 21 -8.33 18.13 -9.32
C ARG A 21 -7.74 19.15 -10.31
N LEU A 22 -7.28 20.31 -9.84
CA LEU A 22 -6.62 21.31 -10.69
C LEU A 22 -5.22 20.86 -11.14
N ILE A 23 -4.52 20.10 -10.30
CA ILE A 23 -3.15 19.63 -10.52
C ILE A 23 -3.13 18.27 -11.24
N SER A 24 -4.16 17.43 -11.03
CA SER A 24 -4.27 16.11 -11.66
C SER A 24 -4.36 16.22 -13.17
N GLN A 25 -3.28 15.85 -13.82
CA GLN A 25 -3.19 15.84 -15.30
C GLN A 25 -3.29 14.40 -15.78
N ASN A 26 -3.63 14.26 -17.08
CA ASN A 26 -3.65 12.96 -17.73
C ASN A 26 -2.28 12.29 -17.62
N PRO A 27 -2.20 11.19 -16.98
CA PRO A 27 -1.00 10.47 -16.75
C PRO A 27 -0.35 9.95 -18.06
N THR A 28 -1.10 9.52 -19.09
CA THR A 28 -0.56 8.95 -20.35
C THR A 28 0.34 9.89 -21.16
N LYS A 29 0.52 11.16 -20.73
CA LYS A 29 1.33 12.17 -21.44
C LYS A 29 2.06 13.09 -20.47
N LEU A 30 2.56 12.57 -19.35
CA LEU A 30 3.33 13.39 -18.43
C LEU A 30 4.75 13.59 -18.94
N SER A 31 5.15 14.86 -19.11
CA SER A 31 6.58 15.17 -19.20
C SER A 31 7.26 14.94 -17.83
N SER A 32 8.56 14.65 -17.83
CA SER A 32 9.36 14.44 -16.61
C SER A 32 9.18 15.56 -15.56
N LEU A 33 9.06 16.81 -16.01
CA LEU A 33 8.79 17.97 -15.15
C LEU A 33 7.43 17.85 -14.44
N LYS A 34 6.39 17.35 -15.11
CA LYS A 34 5.06 17.18 -14.51
C LYS A 34 5.02 16.05 -13.51
N VAL A 35 5.71 14.95 -13.78
CA VAL A 35 5.90 13.84 -12.83
C VAL A 35 6.61 14.34 -11.58
N SER A 36 7.72 15.06 -11.73
CA SER A 36 8.47 15.63 -10.60
C SER A 36 7.60 16.57 -9.76
N LEU A 37 6.76 17.41 -10.40
CA LEU A 37 5.84 18.30 -9.68
C LEU A 37 4.75 17.53 -8.94
N GLN A 38 4.21 16.46 -9.53
CA GLN A 38 3.23 15.60 -8.87
C GLN A 38 3.84 14.90 -7.65
N ARG A 39 5.06 14.37 -7.77
CA ARG A 39 5.81 13.77 -6.64
C ARG A 39 6.01 14.79 -5.52
N ALA A 40 6.55 15.96 -5.83
CA ALA A 40 6.77 17.02 -4.84
C ALA A 40 5.46 17.44 -4.13
N ASN A 41 4.35 17.55 -4.84
CA ASN A 41 3.06 17.88 -4.25
C ASN A 41 2.52 16.75 -3.38
N PHE A 42 2.62 15.50 -3.83
CA PHE A 42 2.21 14.33 -3.05
C PHE A 42 3.00 14.26 -1.74
N ASP A 43 4.33 14.33 -1.83
CA ASP A 43 5.23 14.27 -0.68
C ASP A 43 4.97 15.40 0.31
N PHE A 44 4.71 16.62 -0.20
CA PHE A 44 4.35 17.76 0.63
C PHE A 44 3.04 17.54 1.39
N ILE A 45 2.02 16.99 0.74
CA ILE A 45 0.72 16.72 1.35
C ILE A 45 0.84 15.57 2.35
N VAL A 46 1.30 14.40 1.89
CA VAL A 46 1.35 13.17 2.70
C VAL A 46 2.27 13.33 3.91
N GLY A 47 3.44 13.91 3.72
CA GLY A 47 4.37 14.16 4.82
C GLY A 47 3.86 15.14 5.91
N ARG A 48 2.67 15.75 5.71
CA ARG A 48 2.04 16.69 6.66
C ARG A 48 0.68 16.24 7.17
N LEU A 49 0.17 15.09 6.73
CA LEU A 49 -1.13 14.60 7.18
C LEU A 49 -1.13 14.27 8.67
N ALA A 50 -0.03 13.77 9.19
CA ALA A 50 0.13 13.51 10.61
C ALA A 50 1.47 14.04 11.12
N LYS A 51 1.57 14.22 12.43
CA LYS A 51 2.85 14.43 13.11
C LYS A 51 3.52 13.09 13.33
N LYS A 52 4.84 13.05 13.23
CA LYS A 52 5.63 11.87 13.60
C LYS A 52 5.46 11.53 15.08
N ALA A 53 5.44 10.25 15.40
CA ALA A 53 5.51 9.79 16.79
C ALA A 53 6.85 10.18 17.42
N THR A 54 6.86 10.37 18.75
CA THR A 54 8.04 10.83 19.47
C THR A 54 9.02 9.69 19.71
N GLY A 55 10.31 9.98 19.56
CA GLY A 55 11.39 9.02 19.86
C GLY A 55 11.61 7.95 18.80
N VAL A 56 10.92 8.05 17.63
CA VAL A 56 11.13 7.13 16.52
C VAL A 56 12.35 7.55 15.71
N GLU A 57 13.25 6.60 15.46
CA GLU A 57 14.46 6.77 14.68
C GLU A 57 14.25 6.34 13.22
N TYR A 58 14.95 7.04 12.32
CA TYR A 58 14.95 6.78 10.88
C TYR A 58 16.39 6.72 10.41
N SER A 59 16.76 5.62 9.77
CA SER A 59 18.08 5.46 9.15
C SER A 59 17.97 4.98 7.72
N GLU A 60 18.77 5.60 6.85
CA GLU A 60 18.93 5.15 5.47
C GLU A 60 19.78 3.88 5.45
N ILE A 61 19.35 2.89 4.68
CA ILE A 61 20.01 1.58 4.54
C ILE A 61 19.92 1.10 3.09
N GLN A 62 20.57 -0.02 2.79
CA GLN A 62 20.44 -0.73 1.51
C GLN A 62 19.79 -2.10 1.76
N LEU A 63 18.88 -2.48 0.87
CA LEU A 63 18.34 -3.84 0.77
C LEU A 63 18.75 -4.40 -0.60
N GLY A 64 19.91 -5.06 -0.66
CA GLY A 64 20.56 -5.35 -1.92
C GLY A 64 20.87 -4.05 -2.69
N ASP A 65 20.39 -3.96 -3.92
CA ASP A 65 20.54 -2.76 -4.76
C ASP A 65 19.44 -1.70 -4.51
N VAL A 66 18.49 -1.97 -3.62
CA VAL A 66 17.37 -1.07 -3.34
C VAL A 66 17.69 -0.21 -2.12
N LYS A 67 17.69 1.12 -2.31
CA LYS A 67 17.75 2.06 -1.21
C LYS A 67 16.50 1.90 -0.33
N ALA A 68 16.66 1.93 0.97
CA ALA A 68 15.54 1.74 1.89
C ALA A 68 15.72 2.57 3.17
N TRP A 69 14.67 2.64 3.95
CA TRP A 69 14.67 3.29 5.25
C TRP A 69 14.23 2.33 6.34
N LYS A 70 15.01 2.27 7.40
CA LYS A 70 14.67 1.55 8.63
C LYS A 70 14.02 2.52 9.60
N VAL A 71 12.85 2.13 10.11
CA VAL A 71 12.07 2.89 11.10
C VAL A 71 11.99 2.08 12.38
N THR A 72 12.45 2.66 13.49
CA THR A 72 12.52 1.98 14.78
C THR A 72 11.88 2.85 15.86
N ALA A 73 10.79 2.40 16.46
CA ALA A 73 10.18 3.02 17.62
C ALA A 73 10.88 2.55 18.91
N PRO A 74 10.73 3.28 20.02
CA PRO A 74 11.36 2.88 21.30
C PRO A 74 10.98 1.48 21.80
N ASN A 75 9.81 0.98 21.39
CA ASN A 75 9.30 -0.36 21.73
C ASN A 75 9.45 -1.37 20.59
N SER A 76 10.14 -1.04 19.49
CA SER A 76 10.36 -1.96 18.38
C SER A 76 11.27 -3.11 18.80
N ASP A 77 10.82 -4.32 18.50
CA ASP A 77 11.60 -5.54 18.63
C ASP A 77 12.49 -5.71 17.38
N PRO A 78 13.83 -5.84 17.52
CA PRO A 78 14.72 -6.02 16.38
C PRO A 78 14.54 -7.36 15.65
N GLU A 79 13.88 -8.35 16.28
CA GLU A 79 13.60 -9.67 15.71
C GLU A 79 12.25 -9.73 14.97
N LYS A 80 11.44 -8.66 15.03
CA LYS A 80 10.14 -8.56 14.37
C LYS A 80 10.19 -7.51 13.26
N ILE A 81 10.11 -7.98 12.04
CA ILE A 81 10.36 -7.18 10.85
C ILE A 81 9.09 -7.00 10.02
N LEU A 82 8.79 -5.77 9.66
CA LEU A 82 7.76 -5.43 8.69
C LEU A 82 8.42 -4.80 7.45
N LEU A 83 8.45 -5.53 6.35
CA LEU A 83 8.82 -4.99 5.04
C LEU A 83 7.60 -4.30 4.46
N TYR A 84 7.61 -2.97 4.43
CA TYR A 84 6.46 -2.14 4.06
C TYR A 84 6.65 -1.44 2.72
N PHE A 85 5.74 -1.69 1.79
CA PHE A 85 5.70 -1.05 0.48
C PHE A 85 4.70 0.12 0.50
N HIS A 86 5.19 1.33 0.23
CA HIS A 86 4.35 2.52 0.22
C HIS A 86 3.42 2.57 -0.98
N GLY A 87 2.27 3.25 -0.84
CA GLY A 87 1.35 3.52 -1.93
C GLY A 87 1.81 4.66 -2.85
N GLY A 88 0.92 5.11 -3.73
CA GLY A 88 1.18 6.20 -4.67
C GLY A 88 1.09 5.79 -6.13
N ALA A 89 0.27 4.78 -6.44
CA ALA A 89 -0.03 4.31 -7.80
C ALA A 89 1.23 3.96 -8.63
N TYR A 90 2.32 3.57 -7.96
CA TYR A 90 3.64 3.32 -8.56
C TYR A 90 4.30 4.53 -9.25
N ILE A 91 3.78 5.75 -9.08
CA ILE A 91 4.24 6.98 -9.74
C ILE A 91 4.78 7.99 -8.73
N VAL A 92 4.16 8.07 -7.55
CA VAL A 92 4.47 9.04 -6.50
C VAL A 92 4.73 8.34 -5.16
N GLY A 93 5.18 9.09 -4.17
CA GLY A 93 5.53 8.57 -2.86
C GLY A 93 7.01 8.22 -2.76
N ASN A 94 7.48 8.23 -1.55
CA ASN A 94 8.83 7.79 -1.16
C ASN A 94 8.83 7.49 0.35
N PRO A 95 9.82 6.79 0.89
CA PRO A 95 9.86 6.47 2.32
C PRO A 95 9.77 7.68 3.25
N GLN A 96 10.32 8.84 2.86
CA GLN A 96 10.34 10.04 3.69
C GLN A 96 8.94 10.67 3.84
N SER A 97 8.13 10.68 2.79
CA SER A 97 6.75 11.17 2.85
C SER A 97 5.86 10.29 3.75
N TYR A 98 6.20 9.01 3.90
CA TYR A 98 5.52 8.05 4.74
C TYR A 98 5.97 8.03 6.21
N TYR A 99 7.03 8.77 6.60
CA TYR A 99 7.52 8.77 7.98
C TYR A 99 6.45 8.99 9.05
N PRO A 100 5.50 9.93 8.90
CA PRO A 100 4.48 10.08 9.93
C PRO A 100 3.69 8.80 10.16
N MET A 101 3.18 8.16 9.11
CA MET A 101 2.41 6.94 9.21
C MET A 101 3.26 5.77 9.74
N MET A 102 4.47 5.59 9.19
CA MET A 102 5.37 4.52 9.62
C MET A 102 5.78 4.65 11.07
N SER A 103 5.95 5.87 11.60
CA SER A 103 6.27 6.08 13.01
C SER A 103 5.18 5.58 13.94
N HIS A 104 3.92 5.86 13.61
CA HIS A 104 2.78 5.40 14.40
C HIS A 104 2.52 3.90 14.23
N LEU A 105 2.75 3.37 13.03
CA LEU A 105 2.65 1.93 12.78
C LEU A 105 3.72 1.15 13.56
N ALA A 106 4.98 1.62 13.55
CA ALA A 106 6.07 1.00 14.34
C ALA A 106 5.76 1.03 15.84
N GLU A 107 5.30 2.17 16.37
CA GLU A 107 4.91 2.31 17.78
C GLU A 107 3.75 1.37 18.15
N ALA A 108 2.72 1.28 17.29
CA ALA A 108 1.53 0.48 17.57
C ALA A 108 1.77 -1.03 17.44
N THR A 109 2.64 -1.46 16.54
CA THR A 109 2.91 -2.88 16.27
C THR A 109 4.08 -3.44 17.09
N GLY A 110 5.04 -2.60 17.44
CA GLY A 110 6.31 -3.02 18.03
C GLY A 110 7.28 -3.65 17.03
N PHE A 111 7.02 -3.53 15.72
CA PHE A 111 7.89 -4.04 14.67
C PHE A 111 8.93 -3.00 14.25
N THR A 112 10.11 -3.47 13.86
CA THR A 112 11.06 -2.68 13.08
C THR A 112 10.58 -2.66 11.63
N ILE A 113 10.36 -1.47 11.06
CA ILE A 113 9.82 -1.35 9.69
C ILE A 113 10.93 -1.02 8.72
N TYR A 114 10.97 -1.73 7.61
CA TYR A 114 11.85 -1.47 6.46
C TYR A 114 10.99 -1.00 5.29
N VAL A 115 11.30 0.18 4.75
CA VAL A 115 10.54 0.83 3.67
C VAL A 115 11.45 0.99 2.46
N PRO A 116 11.37 0.12 1.45
CA PRO A 116 12.13 0.26 0.21
C PRO A 116 11.71 1.50 -0.57
N ASP A 117 12.69 2.22 -1.12
CA ASP A 117 12.51 3.28 -2.10
C ASP A 117 12.51 2.65 -3.50
N TYR A 118 11.50 1.81 -3.75
CA TYR A 118 11.41 1.04 -4.98
C TYR A 118 11.22 1.94 -6.20
N ARG A 119 11.70 1.51 -7.36
CA ARG A 119 11.67 2.25 -8.61
C ARG A 119 10.24 2.58 -9.04
N LEU A 120 10.03 3.81 -9.51
CA LEU A 120 8.72 4.34 -9.88
C LEU A 120 8.59 4.52 -11.40
N ALA A 121 7.37 4.36 -11.89
CA ALA A 121 6.98 4.75 -13.24
C ALA A 121 6.87 6.29 -13.34
N PRO A 122 7.01 6.87 -14.53
CA PRO A 122 7.22 6.19 -15.82
C PRO A 122 8.69 5.87 -16.13
N GLU A 123 9.64 6.26 -15.29
CA GLU A 123 11.07 6.02 -15.53
C GLU A 123 11.40 4.52 -15.49
N HIS A 124 10.70 3.79 -14.63
CA HIS A 124 10.82 2.35 -14.47
C HIS A 124 9.44 1.73 -14.39
N VAL A 125 9.06 1.01 -15.44
CA VAL A 125 7.78 0.32 -15.52
C VAL A 125 7.88 -1.10 -14.94
N TYR A 126 6.74 -1.78 -14.84
CA TYR A 126 6.68 -3.20 -14.52
C TYR A 126 7.63 -4.00 -15.44
N PRO A 127 8.39 -4.97 -14.90
CA PRO A 127 8.33 -5.51 -13.56
C PRO A 127 9.33 -4.88 -12.55
N SER A 128 9.83 -3.68 -12.77
CA SER A 128 10.89 -3.07 -11.93
C SER A 128 10.53 -3.05 -10.45
N GLN A 129 9.29 -2.70 -10.12
CA GLN A 129 8.81 -2.63 -8.73
C GLN A 129 8.78 -4.01 -8.07
N LEU A 130 8.31 -5.02 -8.80
CA LEU A 130 8.27 -6.41 -8.34
C LEU A 130 9.68 -6.96 -8.07
N ILE A 131 10.62 -6.67 -8.97
CA ILE A 131 12.03 -7.04 -8.81
C ILE A 131 12.60 -6.41 -7.54
N ASP A 132 12.35 -5.12 -7.32
CA ASP A 132 12.81 -4.41 -6.13
C ASP A 132 12.19 -4.97 -4.85
N GLY A 133 10.90 -5.34 -4.88
CA GLY A 133 10.21 -5.99 -3.77
C GLY A 133 10.84 -7.34 -3.40
N CYS A 134 11.06 -8.20 -4.40
CA CYS A 134 11.71 -9.51 -4.19
C CYS A 134 13.16 -9.36 -3.69
N ASN A 135 13.95 -8.44 -4.29
CA ASN A 135 15.33 -8.19 -3.88
C ASN A 135 15.39 -7.66 -2.44
N SER A 136 14.48 -6.76 -2.06
CA SER A 136 14.41 -6.24 -0.70
C SER A 136 14.14 -7.34 0.33
N TYR A 137 13.23 -8.26 0.02
CA TYR A 137 12.95 -9.41 0.89
C TYR A 137 14.15 -10.35 1.00
N LYS A 138 14.74 -10.73 -0.13
CA LYS A 138 15.93 -11.60 -0.16
C LYS A 138 17.09 -11.00 0.62
N SER A 139 17.34 -9.70 0.48
CA SER A 139 18.39 -9.02 1.25
C SER A 139 18.14 -9.06 2.77
N LEU A 140 16.90 -8.94 3.24
CA LEU A 140 16.60 -9.10 4.67
C LEU A 140 17.00 -10.49 5.20
N ILE A 141 16.91 -11.52 4.38
CA ILE A 141 17.31 -12.89 4.73
C ILE A 141 18.83 -13.07 4.59
N GLU A 142 19.39 -12.74 3.42
CA GLU A 142 20.76 -13.08 3.03
C GLU A 142 21.79 -12.14 3.64
N ASP A 143 21.52 -10.81 3.66
CA ASP A 143 22.46 -9.79 4.11
C ASP A 143 22.26 -9.42 5.58
N TYR A 144 21.00 -9.43 6.07
CA TYR A 144 20.66 -9.06 7.45
C TYR A 144 20.45 -10.25 8.37
N GLY A 145 20.31 -11.48 7.82
CA GLY A 145 20.24 -12.71 8.59
C GLY A 145 18.89 -13.01 9.24
N TYR A 146 17.81 -12.33 8.84
CA TYR A 146 16.48 -12.61 9.36
C TYR A 146 15.93 -13.92 8.79
N SER A 147 15.23 -14.69 9.59
CA SER A 147 14.45 -15.81 9.10
C SER A 147 13.14 -15.33 8.45
N PRO A 148 12.59 -16.04 7.46
CA PRO A 148 11.30 -15.73 6.84
C PRO A 148 10.18 -15.58 7.85
N SER A 149 10.16 -16.37 8.93
CA SER A 149 9.17 -16.30 10.01
C SER A 149 9.24 -15.03 10.86
N GLN A 150 10.36 -14.29 10.83
CA GLN A 150 10.51 -13.00 11.49
C GLN A 150 10.00 -11.82 10.63
N ILE A 151 9.78 -12.05 9.32
CA ILE A 151 9.44 -11.00 8.37
C ILE A 151 7.96 -11.09 8.02
N ALA A 152 7.24 -10.00 8.19
CA ALA A 152 5.91 -9.78 7.65
C ALA A 152 5.97 -8.78 6.49
N PHE A 153 5.00 -8.83 5.57
CA PHE A 153 4.82 -7.80 4.55
C PHE A 153 3.72 -6.82 4.96
N GLY A 154 3.84 -5.59 4.49
CA GLY A 154 2.78 -4.58 4.60
C GLY A 154 2.75 -3.67 3.39
N GLY A 155 1.59 -3.07 3.12
CA GLY A 155 1.50 -2.05 2.10
C GLY A 155 0.11 -1.43 1.99
N ASP A 156 0.07 -0.23 1.44
CA ASP A 156 -1.16 0.51 1.19
C ASP A 156 -1.34 0.76 -0.31
N SER A 157 -2.58 0.72 -0.80
CA SER A 157 -2.89 1.07 -2.20
C SER A 157 -2.04 0.26 -3.20
N ALA A 158 -1.25 0.92 -4.05
CA ALA A 158 -0.27 0.27 -4.94
C ALA A 158 0.81 -0.52 -4.18
N GLY A 159 1.20 -0.07 -2.97
CA GLY A 159 2.12 -0.83 -2.11
C GLY A 159 1.47 -2.11 -1.57
N GLY A 160 0.16 -2.10 -1.35
CA GLY A 160 -0.61 -3.32 -1.05
C GLY A 160 -0.63 -4.29 -2.25
N ASN A 161 -0.75 -3.77 -3.48
CA ASN A 161 -0.56 -4.55 -4.69
C ASN A 161 0.85 -5.17 -4.73
N LEU A 162 1.89 -4.36 -4.50
CA LEU A 162 3.28 -4.82 -4.53
C LEU A 162 3.57 -5.88 -3.47
N ALA A 163 3.02 -5.75 -2.26
CA ALA A 163 3.15 -6.77 -1.21
C ALA A 163 2.56 -8.12 -1.65
N LEU A 164 1.36 -8.09 -2.25
CA LEU A 164 0.69 -9.29 -2.76
C LEU A 164 1.41 -9.88 -3.98
N ALA A 165 1.82 -9.04 -4.93
CA ALA A 165 2.57 -9.47 -6.12
C ALA A 165 3.93 -10.09 -5.74
N THR A 166 4.64 -9.49 -4.77
CA THR A 166 5.90 -10.04 -4.25
C THR A 166 5.66 -11.39 -3.57
N LEU A 167 4.62 -11.51 -2.74
CA LEU A 167 4.24 -12.78 -2.11
C LEU A 167 3.99 -13.88 -3.16
N LEU A 168 3.17 -13.58 -4.18
CA LEU A 168 2.84 -14.53 -5.24
C LEU A 168 4.08 -14.93 -6.07
N LYS A 169 4.99 -13.97 -6.33
CA LYS A 169 6.23 -14.25 -7.06
C LYS A 169 7.18 -15.13 -6.26
N LEU A 170 7.36 -14.86 -4.98
CA LEU A 170 8.16 -15.70 -4.09
C LEU A 170 7.60 -17.14 -4.02
N LYS A 171 6.27 -17.27 -3.94
CA LYS A 171 5.59 -18.57 -3.97
C LYS A 171 5.87 -19.31 -5.27
N GLU A 172 5.73 -18.65 -6.43
CA GLU A 172 6.01 -19.28 -7.74
C GLU A 172 7.47 -19.73 -7.86
N ASP A 173 8.40 -18.91 -7.33
CA ASP A 173 9.84 -19.21 -7.34
C ASP A 173 10.23 -20.33 -6.33
N GLY A 174 9.28 -20.79 -5.50
CA GLY A 174 9.56 -21.79 -4.45
C GLY A 174 10.39 -21.25 -3.30
N GLU A 175 10.41 -19.93 -3.11
CA GLU A 175 11.11 -19.27 -2.01
C GLU A 175 10.33 -19.40 -0.70
N ALA A 176 11.02 -19.30 0.43
CA ALA A 176 10.36 -19.24 1.72
C ALA A 176 9.52 -17.95 1.83
N LEU A 177 8.28 -18.08 2.30
CA LEU A 177 7.33 -16.97 2.37
C LEU A 177 7.44 -16.20 3.71
N PRO A 178 7.01 -14.92 3.76
CA PRO A 178 6.94 -14.16 5.01
C PRO A 178 5.91 -14.76 5.98
N SER A 179 5.95 -14.36 7.23
CA SER A 179 5.05 -14.85 8.29
C SER A 179 3.59 -14.45 8.11
N SER A 180 3.35 -13.28 7.53
CA SER A 180 2.00 -12.73 7.31
C SER A 180 2.05 -11.50 6.40
N VAL A 181 0.87 -11.04 5.97
CA VAL A 181 0.72 -9.80 5.16
C VAL A 181 -0.36 -8.92 5.73
N ILE A 182 -0.12 -7.60 5.80
CA ILE A 182 -1.14 -6.59 6.11
C ILE A 182 -1.35 -5.67 4.92
N CYS A 183 -2.60 -5.42 4.54
CA CYS A 183 -2.98 -4.55 3.43
C CYS A 183 -3.92 -3.44 3.88
N MET A 184 -3.60 -2.20 3.52
CA MET A 184 -4.44 -1.03 3.73
C MET A 184 -4.99 -0.57 2.37
N SER A 185 -6.29 -0.72 2.13
CA SER A 185 -6.93 -0.33 0.86
C SER A 185 -6.14 -0.81 -0.38
N PRO A 186 -5.80 -2.11 -0.51
CA PRO A 186 -4.90 -2.58 -1.57
C PRO A 186 -5.53 -2.38 -2.95
N TRP A 187 -4.72 -1.91 -3.91
CA TRP A 187 -5.09 -1.85 -5.32
C TRP A 187 -4.91 -3.23 -5.96
N ALA A 188 -5.85 -4.13 -5.69
CA ALA A 188 -5.73 -5.55 -6.05
C ALA A 188 -6.34 -5.91 -7.41
N ASP A 189 -7.12 -4.99 -8.00
CA ASP A 189 -7.74 -5.11 -9.32
C ASP A 189 -7.46 -3.89 -10.21
N PRO A 190 -6.23 -3.70 -10.71
CA PRO A 190 -5.91 -2.60 -11.62
C PRO A 190 -6.74 -2.56 -12.92
N ALA A 191 -7.40 -3.67 -13.30
CA ALA A 191 -8.36 -3.69 -14.40
C ALA A 191 -9.68 -2.99 -14.06
N ALA A 192 -9.86 -2.58 -12.78
CA ALA A 192 -11.00 -1.82 -12.28
C ALA A 192 -12.36 -2.45 -12.64
N THR A 193 -12.47 -3.77 -12.51
CA THR A 193 -13.68 -4.53 -12.87
C THR A 193 -14.76 -4.49 -11.81
N GLY A 194 -14.46 -3.95 -10.62
CA GLY A 194 -15.35 -3.92 -9.47
C GLY A 194 -16.44 -2.85 -9.56
N ASP A 195 -17.51 -3.05 -8.78
CA ASP A 195 -18.72 -2.22 -8.80
C ASP A 195 -18.54 -0.83 -8.17
N THR A 196 -17.47 -0.61 -7.39
CA THR A 196 -17.17 0.71 -6.80
C THR A 196 -16.45 1.66 -7.75
N TYR A 197 -15.99 1.19 -8.90
CA TYR A 197 -15.41 2.03 -9.95
C TYR A 197 -16.50 2.75 -10.75
N ASN A 198 -17.11 3.75 -10.15
CA ASN A 198 -18.20 4.52 -10.75
C ASN A 198 -18.17 5.98 -10.30
N LEU A 199 -19.00 6.83 -10.95
CA LEU A 199 -19.02 8.27 -10.67
C LEU A 199 -19.61 8.60 -9.30
N GLU A 200 -20.53 7.80 -8.77
CA GLU A 200 -21.13 7.99 -7.46
C GLU A 200 -20.07 7.81 -6.36
N THR A 201 -19.31 6.73 -6.44
CA THR A 201 -18.19 6.49 -5.52
C THR A 201 -17.11 7.57 -5.64
N CYS A 202 -16.84 8.10 -6.85
CA CYS A 202 -15.94 9.25 -7.03
C CYS A 202 -16.38 10.52 -6.27
N GLU A 203 -17.68 10.72 -6.07
CA GLU A 203 -18.18 11.87 -5.27
C GLU A 203 -18.01 11.65 -3.76
N ILE A 204 -17.98 10.39 -3.33
CA ILE A 204 -17.88 10.00 -1.92
C ILE A 204 -16.42 9.91 -1.49
N ASP A 205 -15.54 9.32 -2.32
CA ASP A 205 -14.11 9.17 -2.05
C ASP A 205 -13.38 10.53 -2.13
N PRO A 206 -12.91 11.07 -1.00
CA PRO A 206 -12.28 12.38 -1.00
C PRO A 206 -10.82 12.36 -1.49
N VAL A 207 -10.21 11.17 -1.63
CA VAL A 207 -8.79 10.98 -1.97
C VAL A 207 -8.64 10.62 -3.44
N LEU A 208 -9.19 9.48 -3.87
CA LEU A 208 -9.07 9.00 -5.24
C LEU A 208 -10.13 9.61 -6.17
N GLY A 209 -11.32 9.86 -5.65
CA GLY A 209 -12.46 10.34 -6.42
C GLY A 209 -12.18 11.56 -7.29
N PRO A 210 -11.51 12.63 -6.81
CA PRO A 210 -11.20 13.80 -7.61
C PRO A 210 -10.34 13.50 -8.84
N THR A 211 -9.41 12.54 -8.73
CA THR A 211 -8.52 12.11 -9.82
C THR A 211 -9.26 11.20 -10.79
N PHE A 212 -9.91 10.14 -10.28
CA PHE A 212 -10.60 9.16 -11.09
C PHE A 212 -11.80 9.73 -11.85
N LYS A 213 -12.58 10.61 -11.24
CA LYS A 213 -13.69 11.29 -11.92
C LYS A 213 -13.23 11.98 -13.22
N LYS A 214 -12.08 12.65 -13.18
CA LYS A 214 -11.51 13.32 -14.36
C LYS A 214 -11.04 12.32 -15.40
N VAL A 215 -10.41 11.23 -14.98
CA VAL A 215 -9.91 10.16 -15.86
C VAL A 215 -11.08 9.44 -16.51
N PHE A 216 -12.07 8.96 -15.73
CA PHE A 216 -13.24 8.25 -16.24
C PHE A 216 -14.05 9.06 -17.25
N LEU A 217 -14.25 10.36 -16.99
CA LEU A 217 -15.00 11.23 -17.88
C LEU A 217 -14.29 11.49 -19.21
N LYS A 218 -12.97 11.35 -19.27
CA LYS A 218 -12.19 11.76 -20.45
C LYS A 218 -11.57 10.61 -21.24
N TYR A 219 -11.15 9.54 -20.56
CA TYR A 219 -10.27 8.53 -21.16
C TYR A 219 -10.74 7.09 -20.99
N GLY A 220 -11.77 6.82 -20.15
CA GLY A 220 -12.14 5.47 -19.77
C GLY A 220 -11.14 4.84 -18.76
N LEU A 221 -11.42 3.59 -18.38
CA LEU A 221 -10.64 2.86 -17.36
C LEU A 221 -9.28 2.37 -17.89
N ASP A 222 -9.20 2.04 -19.18
CA ASP A 222 -8.01 1.44 -19.80
C ASP A 222 -6.74 2.31 -19.69
N SER A 223 -6.90 3.62 -19.48
CA SER A 223 -5.77 4.53 -19.35
C SER A 223 -5.02 4.41 -18.01
N TYR A 224 -5.54 3.67 -17.03
CA TYR A 224 -4.97 3.65 -15.67
C TYR A 224 -3.87 2.62 -15.47
N LEU A 225 -3.97 1.50 -16.18
CA LEU A 225 -2.94 0.46 -16.17
C LEU A 225 -1.66 0.87 -16.91
N THR A 226 -1.79 1.73 -17.92
CA THR A 226 -0.71 2.11 -18.85
C THR A 226 0.41 2.97 -18.25
N TYR A 227 0.42 3.18 -16.91
CA TYR A 227 1.44 4.01 -16.28
C TYR A 227 2.66 3.27 -15.84
N TYR A 228 2.42 2.12 -15.21
CA TYR A 228 3.49 1.33 -14.62
C TYR A 228 3.69 0.01 -15.35
N VAL A 229 2.89 -0.23 -16.41
CA VAL A 229 2.99 -1.41 -17.26
C VAL A 229 3.08 -0.95 -18.70
N ASP A 230 4.06 -1.43 -19.47
CA ASP A 230 4.13 -1.19 -20.91
C ASP A 230 3.03 -1.96 -21.65
N ASP A 231 2.55 -1.41 -22.77
CA ASP A 231 1.47 -2.01 -23.57
C ASP A 231 1.77 -3.47 -23.95
N ALA A 232 3.04 -3.84 -24.11
CA ALA A 232 3.47 -5.20 -24.47
C ALA A 232 3.34 -6.20 -23.30
N ASP A 233 3.38 -5.70 -22.04
CA ASP A 233 3.32 -6.50 -20.83
C ASP A 233 1.92 -6.49 -20.18
N MET A 234 0.97 -5.78 -20.82
CA MET A 234 -0.39 -5.63 -20.35
C MET A 234 -1.17 -6.94 -20.45
N ASP A 235 -1.35 -7.58 -19.33
CA ASP A 235 -2.23 -8.74 -19.17
C ASP A 235 -3.02 -8.61 -17.85
N GLU A 236 -4.31 -8.42 -17.96
CA GLU A 236 -5.22 -8.34 -16.81
C GLU A 236 -5.31 -9.66 -16.02
N ASN A 237 -4.85 -10.78 -16.59
CA ASN A 237 -4.78 -12.07 -15.93
C ASN A 237 -3.43 -12.31 -15.25
N ASN A 238 -2.44 -11.43 -15.46
CA ASN A 238 -1.15 -11.53 -14.79
C ASN A 238 -1.31 -11.27 -13.29
N PRO A 239 -1.07 -12.28 -12.40
CA PRO A 239 -1.30 -12.12 -10.97
C PRO A 239 -0.33 -11.14 -10.29
N TYR A 240 0.74 -10.75 -10.95
CA TYR A 240 1.68 -9.75 -10.46
C TYR A 240 1.25 -8.32 -10.78
N ILE A 241 0.32 -8.16 -11.72
CA ILE A 241 -0.34 -6.89 -12.03
C ILE A 241 -1.68 -6.84 -11.31
N CYS A 242 -2.47 -7.92 -11.40
CA CYS A 242 -3.82 -8.06 -10.89
C CYS A 242 -3.89 -9.19 -9.84
N PRO A 243 -3.48 -8.96 -8.59
CA PRO A 243 -3.36 -10.01 -7.56
C PRO A 243 -4.62 -10.83 -7.32
N ILE A 244 -5.83 -10.28 -7.54
CA ILE A 244 -7.08 -11.05 -7.40
C ILE A 244 -7.17 -12.27 -8.33
N LYS A 245 -6.32 -12.32 -9.38
CA LYS A 245 -6.21 -13.45 -10.31
C LYS A 245 -5.21 -14.51 -9.85
N GLY A 246 -4.43 -14.20 -8.80
CA GLY A 246 -3.40 -15.10 -8.27
C GLY A 246 -3.96 -16.33 -7.58
N ASP A 247 -3.12 -17.35 -7.47
CA ASP A 247 -3.32 -18.50 -6.61
C ASP A 247 -2.65 -18.28 -5.26
N PHE A 248 -3.45 -18.03 -4.23
CA PHE A 248 -2.99 -17.80 -2.86
C PHE A 248 -2.92 -19.08 -2.01
N SER A 249 -3.19 -20.27 -2.58
CA SER A 249 -3.10 -21.52 -1.81
C SER A 249 -1.73 -21.65 -1.11
N ASN A 250 -1.72 -22.10 0.13
CA ASN A 250 -0.52 -22.18 0.98
C ASN A 250 0.22 -20.84 1.22
N CYS A 251 -0.42 -19.69 0.96
CA CYS A 251 0.11 -18.40 1.39
C CYS A 251 -0.10 -18.20 2.91
N PRO A 252 0.74 -17.37 3.54
CA PRO A 252 0.60 -17.02 4.96
C PRO A 252 -0.68 -16.23 5.22
N PRO A 253 -1.09 -16.06 6.51
CA PRO A 253 -2.25 -15.27 6.87
C PRO A 253 -2.19 -13.82 6.33
N ILE A 254 -3.33 -13.31 5.85
CA ILE A 254 -3.44 -11.95 5.28
C ILE A 254 -4.52 -11.16 6.02
N MET A 255 -4.21 -9.93 6.46
CA MET A 255 -5.19 -9.01 7.02
C MET A 255 -5.43 -7.82 6.11
N ILE A 256 -6.70 -7.48 5.88
CA ILE A 256 -7.10 -6.41 4.95
C ILE A 256 -8.00 -5.42 5.69
N HIS A 257 -7.63 -4.14 5.70
CA HIS A 257 -8.48 -3.03 6.11
C HIS A 257 -8.78 -2.12 4.92
N VAL A 258 -10.04 -1.71 4.79
CA VAL A 258 -10.51 -0.84 3.70
C VAL A 258 -11.59 0.11 4.20
N GLY A 259 -11.60 1.34 3.72
CA GLY A 259 -12.70 2.29 3.96
C GLY A 259 -13.91 1.93 3.10
N LYS A 260 -15.13 2.24 3.58
CA LYS A 260 -16.34 2.04 2.77
C LYS A 260 -16.58 3.15 1.76
N ASP A 261 -16.01 4.34 2.00
CA ASP A 261 -16.16 5.50 1.14
C ASP A 261 -14.94 5.67 0.23
N GLU A 262 -14.56 4.58 -0.48
CA GLU A 262 -13.43 4.57 -1.40
C GLU A 262 -13.65 3.73 -2.66
N LEU A 263 -12.93 4.07 -3.72
CA LEU A 263 -12.98 3.37 -5.01
C LEU A 263 -12.45 1.94 -4.94
N LEU A 264 -11.44 1.65 -4.10
CA LEU A 264 -10.81 0.33 -4.01
C LEU A 264 -11.53 -0.64 -3.04
N LEU A 265 -12.76 -0.30 -2.62
CA LEU A 265 -13.56 -1.19 -1.78
C LEU A 265 -13.85 -2.52 -2.50
N SER A 266 -14.20 -2.47 -3.79
CA SER A 266 -14.44 -3.68 -4.59
C SER A 266 -13.18 -4.53 -4.78
N ASP A 267 -12.00 -3.93 -4.86
CA ASP A 267 -10.72 -4.64 -4.93
C ASP A 267 -10.50 -5.47 -3.67
N SER A 268 -10.68 -4.85 -2.50
CA SER A 268 -10.54 -5.53 -1.21
C SER A 268 -11.56 -6.65 -1.03
N ARG A 269 -12.80 -6.47 -1.51
CA ARG A 269 -13.84 -7.51 -1.53
C ARG A 269 -13.49 -8.66 -2.46
N SER A 270 -12.93 -8.35 -3.64
CA SER A 270 -12.49 -9.35 -4.61
C SER A 270 -11.27 -10.12 -4.11
N LEU A 271 -10.32 -9.43 -3.47
CA LEU A 271 -9.19 -10.08 -2.81
C LEU A 271 -9.64 -11.03 -1.70
N LYS A 272 -10.58 -10.59 -0.84
CA LYS A 272 -11.16 -11.46 0.19
C LYS A 272 -11.75 -12.73 -0.42
N LYS A 273 -12.52 -12.62 -1.52
CA LYS A 273 -13.07 -13.78 -2.23
C LYS A 273 -11.98 -14.71 -2.79
N ALA A 274 -10.88 -14.16 -3.30
CA ALA A 274 -9.75 -14.95 -3.77
C ALA A 274 -9.09 -15.74 -2.61
N LEU A 275 -8.91 -15.10 -1.44
CA LEU A 275 -8.40 -15.77 -0.25
C LEU A 275 -9.34 -16.86 0.27
N GLU A 276 -10.67 -16.63 0.25
CA GLU A 276 -11.69 -17.64 0.58
C GLU A 276 -11.64 -18.82 -0.38
N ARG A 277 -11.57 -18.56 -1.71
CA ARG A 277 -11.44 -19.59 -2.75
C ARG A 277 -10.25 -20.52 -2.48
N ASP A 278 -9.11 -19.93 -2.10
CA ASP A 278 -7.84 -20.64 -1.92
C ASP A 278 -7.62 -21.11 -0.47
N SER A 279 -8.64 -20.95 0.40
CA SER A 279 -8.62 -21.38 1.81
C SER A 279 -7.50 -20.74 2.65
N VAL A 280 -7.10 -19.52 2.33
CA VAL A 280 -6.06 -18.78 3.07
C VAL A 280 -6.63 -18.20 4.36
N PRO A 281 -5.97 -18.37 5.51
CA PRO A 281 -6.35 -17.68 6.74
C PRO A 281 -6.32 -16.16 6.53
N HIS A 282 -7.40 -15.48 6.81
CA HIS A 282 -7.45 -14.02 6.62
C HIS A 282 -8.35 -13.33 7.65
N GLU A 283 -8.03 -12.07 7.91
CA GLU A 283 -8.86 -11.13 8.65
C GLU A 283 -9.22 -9.97 7.73
N TYR A 284 -10.50 -9.56 7.74
CA TYR A 284 -11.01 -8.53 6.84
C TYR A 284 -11.91 -7.56 7.58
N LYS A 285 -11.66 -6.25 7.42
CA LYS A 285 -12.48 -5.21 8.04
C LYS A 285 -12.77 -4.07 7.08
N GLU A 286 -14.07 -3.83 6.83
CA GLU A 286 -14.56 -2.60 6.22
C GLU A 286 -14.83 -1.57 7.30
N TRP A 287 -14.35 -0.33 7.10
CA TRP A 287 -14.51 0.77 8.03
C TRP A 287 -15.58 1.75 7.52
N ASP A 288 -16.66 1.86 8.25
CA ASP A 288 -17.78 2.73 7.89
C ASP A 288 -17.35 4.19 7.73
N GLU A 289 -17.83 4.85 6.69
CA GLU A 289 -17.61 6.26 6.40
C GLU A 289 -16.12 6.70 6.26
N LEU A 290 -15.16 5.76 6.27
CA LEU A 290 -13.75 6.08 6.06
C LEU A 290 -13.36 5.94 4.58
N TRP A 291 -12.28 6.62 4.21
CA TRP A 291 -11.78 6.82 2.86
C TRP A 291 -10.50 6.03 2.58
N HIS A 292 -10.02 6.12 1.36
CA HIS A 292 -8.82 5.44 0.89
C HIS A 292 -7.60 5.75 1.77
N VAL A 293 -7.01 4.68 2.32
CA VAL A 293 -5.84 4.73 3.23
C VAL A 293 -6.02 5.77 4.35
N PHE A 294 -7.16 5.73 5.05
CA PHE A 294 -7.46 6.66 6.15
C PHE A 294 -6.39 6.63 7.26
N GLN A 295 -5.60 5.57 7.32
CA GLN A 295 -4.48 5.39 8.25
C GLN A 295 -3.38 6.43 8.06
N MET A 296 -3.28 7.09 6.91
CA MET A 296 -2.37 8.23 6.72
C MET A 296 -2.65 9.37 7.68
N GLU A 297 -3.91 9.53 8.12
CA GLU A 297 -4.30 10.39 9.22
C GLU A 297 -4.08 9.70 10.57
N SER A 298 -2.86 9.29 10.83
CA SER A 298 -2.47 8.39 11.93
C SER A 298 -2.89 8.84 13.33
N MET A 299 -3.35 10.09 13.46
CA MET A 299 -3.80 10.66 14.73
C MET A 299 -5.30 10.46 15.00
N ILE A 300 -6.12 10.09 14.02
CA ILE A 300 -7.55 9.82 14.25
C ILE A 300 -7.72 8.51 15.03
N PRO A 301 -8.76 8.40 15.87
CA PRO A 301 -9.00 7.20 16.68
C PRO A 301 -9.09 5.92 15.86
N GLU A 302 -9.73 5.97 14.69
CA GLU A 302 -9.94 4.84 13.80
C GLU A 302 -8.62 4.33 13.20
N ALA A 303 -7.68 5.23 12.87
CA ALA A 303 -6.35 4.84 12.40
C ALA A 303 -5.54 4.14 13.50
N LYS A 304 -5.61 4.67 14.73
CA LYS A 304 -4.96 4.05 15.91
C LYS A 304 -5.54 2.66 16.20
N GLU A 305 -6.87 2.51 16.11
CA GLU A 305 -7.52 1.21 16.25
C GLU A 305 -7.07 0.25 15.15
N SER A 306 -7.02 0.72 13.88
CA SER A 306 -6.52 -0.05 12.76
C SER A 306 -5.09 -0.54 12.98
N PHE A 307 -4.18 0.35 13.41
CA PHE A 307 -2.78 -0.02 13.69
C PHE A 307 -2.66 -1.01 14.85
N LYS A 308 -3.47 -0.84 15.91
CA LYS A 308 -3.51 -1.81 17.00
C LYS A 308 -3.93 -3.19 16.52
N MET A 309 -4.98 -3.28 15.68
CA MET A 309 -5.43 -4.55 15.10
C MET A 309 -4.35 -5.20 14.23
N PHE A 310 -3.62 -4.41 13.42
CA PHE A 310 -2.46 -4.90 12.69
C PHE A 310 -1.37 -5.41 13.62
N GLY A 311 -1.09 -4.71 14.72
CA GLY A 311 -0.14 -5.16 15.73
C GLY A 311 -0.52 -6.49 16.36
N ASP A 312 -1.78 -6.63 16.76
CA ASP A 312 -2.31 -7.87 17.34
C ASP A 312 -2.20 -9.05 16.32
N PHE A 313 -2.55 -8.81 15.06
CA PHE A 313 -2.45 -9.79 13.98
C PHE A 313 -1.00 -10.19 13.66
N LEU A 314 -0.11 -9.22 13.49
CA LEU A 314 1.30 -9.46 13.19
C LEU A 314 2.00 -10.23 14.32
N ASN A 315 1.75 -9.83 15.58
CA ASN A 315 2.35 -10.50 16.75
C ASN A 315 1.84 -11.93 16.96
N LYS A 316 0.64 -12.26 16.49
CA LYS A 316 0.10 -13.62 16.51
C LYS A 316 0.79 -14.54 15.49
N ASN A 317 1.26 -13.99 14.38
CA ASN A 317 1.76 -14.78 13.26
C ASN A 317 3.30 -14.76 13.10
N VAL A 318 4.01 -13.81 13.71
CA VAL A 318 5.48 -13.72 13.65
C VAL A 318 6.13 -14.81 14.52
N GLY A 319 7.20 -15.42 14.01
CA GLY A 319 7.96 -16.44 14.73
C GLY A 319 7.28 -17.82 14.82
N VAL A 320 6.13 -17.99 14.21
CA VAL A 320 5.49 -19.29 14.05
C VAL A 320 6.15 -19.96 12.85
N SER A 321 7.06 -20.91 13.10
CA SER A 321 7.54 -21.81 12.06
C SER A 321 6.55 -22.96 11.92
N ASP A 322 6.16 -23.26 10.68
CA ASP A 322 5.41 -24.47 10.34
C ASP A 322 6.18 -25.76 10.69
#